data_7ddd24527bc13860952b27b3d1988422
#
_entry.id   7ddd24527bc13860952b27b3d1988422
#
_cell.length_a   1.000
_cell.length_b   1.000
_cell.length_c   1.000
_cell.angle_alpha   90.00
_cell.angle_beta   90.00
_cell.angle_gamma   90.00
#
_symmetry.space_group_name_H-M   'P 1'
#
loop_
_entity.id
_entity.type
_entity.pdbx_description
1 polymer ?
#
loop_
_entity_poly.entity_id
_entity_poly.type
_entity_poly.pdbx_seq_one_letter_code
_entity_poly.pdbx_strand_id
1 'polypeptide(L)'
;MIFLSTASISEETRQKIKDAMKELDIDLKQVEPGLMKDFLLASAYIFPLFKNEKLHGKTYIDGGAINNVPLDSLVDRGYENIIVLRIFGIGREKRIKIPEETNILTIEPRVDLGNIIDFNHKKSVRNMKIGYYDAKRMVYGLKGKIYYIEENQEECYYLKQLVQIPESSLERLCRWHHFKGSAETRYRSLTELILPGTALELKLSREWNYKELYLAALEATAKLCRVSKYQIYTVEGLVEKIQEKLDRMPQEEREKLPAFTAFFETCEV
;
A
#
# COMPACT_ATOMS: atom_id res chain seq x y z
N MET A 1 12.19 -21.03 1.84
CA MET A 1 12.55 -20.03 2.86
C MET A 1 14.00 -20.34 3.27
N ILE A 2 14.97 -19.62 2.68
CA ILE A 2 16.38 -19.81 3.03
C ILE A 2 16.64 -18.87 4.20
N PHE A 3 16.66 -19.41 5.41
CA PHE A 3 17.24 -18.73 6.56
C PHE A 3 18.76 -18.76 6.37
N LEU A 4 19.32 -17.67 5.84
CA LEU A 4 20.73 -17.41 6.01
C LEU A 4 20.94 -17.12 7.49
N SER A 5 21.32 -18.15 8.23
CA SER A 5 21.75 -18.03 9.61
C SER A 5 22.95 -17.09 9.63
N THR A 6 22.74 -15.86 10.08
CA THR A 6 23.80 -14.90 10.39
C THR A 6 24.60 -15.33 11.65
N ALA A 7 24.31 -16.52 12.18
CA ALA A 7 24.86 -17.02 13.44
C ALA A 7 26.33 -17.43 13.40
N SER A 8 26.97 -17.47 12.20
CA SER A 8 28.36 -17.94 12.08
C SER A 8 29.44 -16.84 12.01
N ILE A 9 29.04 -15.57 11.98
CA ILE A 9 30.00 -14.46 11.93
C ILE A 9 30.00 -13.76 13.29
N SER A 10 31.17 -13.74 13.96
CA SER A 10 31.31 -13.04 15.25
C SER A 10 31.00 -11.53 15.11
N GLU A 11 30.49 -10.92 16.17
CA GLU A 11 30.17 -9.48 16.17
C GLU A 11 31.42 -8.63 15.89
N GLU A 12 32.58 -9.06 16.33
CA GLU A 12 33.87 -8.44 16.01
C GLU A 12 34.16 -8.45 14.50
N THR A 13 33.90 -9.58 13.83
CA THR A 13 34.07 -9.68 12.38
C THR A 13 33.06 -8.82 11.64
N ARG A 14 31.83 -8.75 12.13
CA ARG A 14 30.81 -7.85 11.56
C ARG A 14 31.23 -6.38 11.69
N GLN A 15 31.78 -6.01 12.83
CA GLN A 15 32.24 -4.64 13.04
C GLN A 15 33.45 -4.32 12.13
N LYS A 16 34.43 -5.19 12.01
CA LYS A 16 35.56 -5.03 11.08
C LYS A 16 35.10 -4.89 9.62
N ILE A 17 34.07 -5.66 9.20
CA ILE A 17 33.48 -5.50 7.86
C ILE A 17 32.83 -4.13 7.71
N LYS A 18 32.06 -3.67 8.67
CA LYS A 18 31.43 -2.34 8.65
C LYS A 18 32.47 -1.23 8.57
N ASP A 19 33.53 -1.33 9.36
CA ASP A 19 34.60 -0.31 9.42
C ASP A 19 35.43 -0.27 8.13
N ALA A 20 35.51 -1.40 7.43
CA ALA A 20 36.16 -1.49 6.12
C ALA A 20 35.28 -1.04 4.94
N MET A 21 33.96 -0.96 5.13
CA MET A 21 33.02 -0.53 4.10
C MET A 21 33.02 0.99 3.99
N LYS A 22 33.36 1.49 2.81
CA LYS A 22 33.25 2.91 2.49
C LYS A 22 32.09 3.13 1.53
N GLU A 23 31.18 4.02 1.92
CA GLU A 23 30.13 4.46 1.03
C GLU A 23 30.72 5.17 -0.18
N LEU A 24 30.26 4.82 -1.36
CA LEU A 24 30.65 5.43 -2.61
C LEU A 24 29.42 6.05 -3.26
N ASP A 25 29.35 7.36 -3.23
CA ASP A 25 28.31 8.14 -3.88
C ASP A 25 28.85 8.67 -5.22
N ILE A 26 28.27 8.19 -6.32
CA ILE A 26 28.74 8.48 -7.68
C ILE A 26 27.65 9.24 -8.44
N ASP A 27 27.99 10.46 -8.90
CA ASP A 27 27.17 11.16 -9.86
C ASP A 27 27.33 10.54 -11.25
N LEU A 28 26.30 9.84 -11.73
CA LEU A 28 26.33 9.16 -13.03
C LEU A 28 26.55 10.12 -14.21
N LYS A 29 26.28 11.41 -14.06
CA LYS A 29 26.56 12.40 -15.11
C LYS A 29 28.08 12.61 -15.33
N GLN A 30 28.89 12.28 -14.33
CA GLN A 30 30.35 12.41 -14.36
C GLN A 30 31.04 11.08 -14.73
N VAL A 31 30.27 9.99 -14.86
CA VAL A 31 30.79 8.66 -15.19
C VAL A 31 30.92 8.52 -16.70
N GLU A 32 32.08 8.04 -17.15
CA GLU A 32 32.26 7.66 -18.55
C GLU A 32 31.20 6.61 -18.97
N PRO A 33 30.55 6.78 -20.14
CA PRO A 33 29.46 5.90 -20.55
C PRO A 33 29.83 4.41 -20.55
N GLY A 34 31.06 4.06 -20.85
CA GLY A 34 31.56 2.68 -20.83
C GLY A 34 31.61 2.05 -19.44
N LEU A 35 31.76 2.85 -18.39
CA LEU A 35 31.83 2.37 -16.99
C LEU A 35 30.46 2.38 -16.27
N MET A 36 29.46 3.05 -16.83
CA MET A 36 28.14 3.18 -16.20
C MET A 36 27.50 1.82 -15.88
N LYS A 37 27.58 0.87 -16.82
CA LYS A 37 27.06 -0.50 -16.62
C LYS A 37 27.72 -1.18 -15.43
N ASP A 38 29.02 -1.02 -15.25
CA ASP A 38 29.77 -1.67 -14.18
C ASP A 38 29.41 -1.09 -12.82
N PHE A 39 29.23 0.21 -12.69
CA PHE A 39 28.79 0.84 -11.43
C PHE A 39 27.34 0.50 -11.11
N LEU A 40 26.44 0.46 -12.09
CA LEU A 40 25.07 0.03 -11.87
C LEU A 40 25.00 -1.44 -11.41
N LEU A 41 25.83 -2.31 -12.00
CA LEU A 41 25.93 -3.70 -11.58
C LEU A 41 26.52 -3.82 -10.16
N ALA A 42 27.57 -3.05 -9.87
CA ALA A 42 28.20 -3.03 -8.54
C ALA A 42 27.22 -2.60 -7.43
N SER A 43 26.33 -1.65 -7.72
CA SER A 43 25.33 -1.17 -6.78
C SER A 43 24.23 -2.21 -6.48
N ALA A 44 24.15 -3.29 -7.26
CA ALA A 44 23.19 -4.39 -7.09
C ALA A 44 23.83 -5.69 -6.58
N TYR A 45 25.09 -5.68 -6.15
CA TYR A 45 25.75 -6.87 -5.60
C TYR A 45 25.30 -7.17 -4.17
N ILE A 46 24.22 -7.90 -4.04
CA ILE A 46 23.67 -8.33 -2.75
C ILE A 46 24.50 -9.49 -2.19
N PHE A 47 25.47 -9.19 -1.31
CA PHE A 47 26.24 -10.20 -0.61
C PHE A 47 25.40 -10.82 0.54
N PRO A 48 25.45 -12.17 0.76
CA PRO A 48 26.22 -13.19 0.04
C PRO A 48 25.43 -13.92 -1.06
N LEU A 49 24.30 -13.37 -1.52
CA LEU A 49 23.43 -14.04 -2.51
C LEU A 49 24.10 -14.16 -3.89
N PHE A 50 24.90 -13.16 -4.25
CA PHE A 50 25.63 -13.16 -5.51
C PHE A 50 27.14 -13.17 -5.26
N LYS A 51 27.87 -13.88 -6.13
CA LYS A 51 29.32 -13.85 -6.11
C LYS A 51 29.77 -12.49 -6.64
N ASN A 52 30.43 -11.72 -5.77
CA ASN A 52 30.94 -10.41 -6.16
C ASN A 52 32.20 -10.58 -7.04
N GLU A 53 32.14 -10.07 -8.23
CA GLU A 53 33.31 -9.93 -9.10
C GLU A 53 34.05 -8.64 -8.77
N LYS A 54 35.39 -8.64 -8.97
CA LYS A 54 36.16 -7.41 -8.82
C LYS A 54 35.96 -6.54 -10.05
N LEU A 55 35.48 -5.32 -9.84
CA LEU A 55 35.41 -4.28 -10.87
C LEU A 55 36.60 -3.33 -10.67
N HIS A 56 37.41 -3.19 -11.70
CA HIS A 56 38.62 -2.34 -11.63
C HIS A 56 39.52 -2.65 -10.40
N GLY A 57 39.65 -3.94 -10.05
CA GLY A 57 40.47 -4.41 -8.93
C GLY A 57 39.85 -4.21 -7.54
N LYS A 58 38.65 -3.63 -7.41
CA LYS A 58 37.96 -3.37 -6.17
C LYS A 58 36.71 -4.28 -6.04
N THR A 59 36.35 -4.60 -4.81
CA THR A 59 35.13 -5.32 -4.50
C THR A 59 34.05 -4.33 -4.05
N TYR A 60 32.87 -4.42 -4.63
CA TYR A 60 31.72 -3.58 -4.30
C TYR A 60 30.62 -4.44 -3.67
N ILE A 61 29.76 -3.80 -2.91
CA ILE A 61 28.58 -4.38 -2.29
C ILE A 61 27.41 -3.43 -2.56
N ASP A 62 26.20 -3.98 -2.67
CA ASP A 62 24.97 -3.21 -2.81
C ASP A 62 24.90 -2.05 -1.81
N GLY A 63 24.62 -0.86 -2.31
CA GLY A 63 24.54 0.36 -1.51
C GLY A 63 23.51 0.28 -0.39
N GLY A 64 22.46 -0.52 -0.54
CA GLY A 64 21.46 -0.78 0.48
C GLY A 64 22.00 -1.41 1.76
N ALA A 65 23.21 -2.00 1.72
CA ALA A 65 23.89 -2.49 2.92
C ALA A 65 24.22 -1.36 3.91
N ILE A 66 24.48 -0.15 3.42
CA ILE A 66 24.83 1.05 4.20
C ILE A 66 23.69 2.07 4.19
N ASN A 67 23.16 2.41 3.00
CA ASN A 67 22.19 3.45 2.81
C ASN A 67 21.22 3.09 1.66
N ASN A 68 20.09 2.48 2.00
CA ASN A 68 19.12 1.99 1.03
C ASN A 68 18.30 3.13 0.37
N VAL A 69 18.23 4.28 1.03
CA VAL A 69 17.58 5.49 0.52
C VAL A 69 18.54 6.66 0.72
N PRO A 70 19.44 6.93 -0.24
CA PRO A 70 20.53 7.90 -0.09
C PRO A 70 20.02 9.35 -0.18
N LEU A 71 19.12 9.72 0.71
CA LEU A 71 18.51 11.04 0.76
C LEU A 71 19.51 12.12 1.17
N ASP A 72 20.47 11.78 2.06
CA ASP A 72 21.59 12.61 2.44
C ASP A 72 22.37 13.13 1.22
N SER A 73 22.65 12.27 0.27
CA SER A 73 23.37 12.65 -0.96
C SER A 73 22.68 13.77 -1.75
N LEU A 74 21.36 13.83 -1.75
CA LEU A 74 20.60 14.87 -2.44
C LEU A 74 20.50 16.15 -1.59
N VAL A 75 20.27 16.00 -0.29
CA VAL A 75 20.23 17.13 0.65
C VAL A 75 21.57 17.84 0.70
N ASP A 76 22.69 17.10 0.79
CA ASP A 76 24.04 17.65 0.85
C ASP A 76 24.43 18.38 -0.48
N ARG A 77 23.78 18.03 -1.59
CA ARG A 77 23.91 18.73 -2.88
C ARG A 77 22.97 19.93 -3.04
N GLY A 78 22.17 20.25 -2.03
CA GLY A 78 21.27 21.40 -2.00
C GLY A 78 19.99 21.24 -2.82
N TYR A 79 19.53 20.00 -3.06
CA TYR A 79 18.22 19.80 -3.69
C TYR A 79 17.10 20.05 -2.67
N GLU A 80 16.23 21.00 -2.98
CA GLU A 80 15.10 21.40 -2.15
C GLU A 80 13.82 20.60 -2.45
N ASN A 81 13.66 20.04 -3.64
CA ASN A 81 12.50 19.26 -4.04
C ASN A 81 12.95 17.85 -4.46
N ILE A 82 12.61 16.86 -3.65
CA ILE A 82 13.08 15.49 -3.80
C ILE A 82 11.88 14.55 -3.93
N ILE A 83 11.89 13.69 -4.95
CA ILE A 83 10.91 12.61 -5.10
C ILE A 83 11.60 11.30 -4.73
N VAL A 84 11.04 10.60 -3.74
CA VAL A 84 11.51 9.29 -3.27
C VAL A 84 10.58 8.20 -3.76
N LEU A 85 11.12 7.27 -4.57
CA LEU A 85 10.40 6.08 -5.00
C LEU A 85 10.81 4.89 -4.12
N ARG A 86 9.92 4.40 -3.28
CA ARG A 86 10.20 3.30 -2.36
C ARG A 86 9.62 1.99 -2.86
N ILE A 87 10.38 0.93 -2.74
CA ILE A 87 9.95 -0.44 -3.05
C ILE A 87 10.14 -1.39 -1.85
N PHE A 88 10.50 -0.84 -0.68
CA PHE A 88 10.77 -1.59 0.55
C PHE A 88 11.78 -2.72 0.37
N GLY A 89 12.88 -2.43 -0.34
CA GLY A 89 14.02 -3.33 -0.45
C GLY A 89 14.67 -3.59 0.92
N ILE A 90 15.35 -4.72 1.04
CA ILE A 90 16.14 -5.04 2.24
C ILE A 90 17.35 -4.11 2.27
N GLY A 91 17.53 -3.41 3.38
CA GLY A 91 18.66 -2.49 3.54
C GLY A 91 18.57 -1.66 4.80
N ARG A 92 19.57 -0.82 5.00
CA ARG A 92 19.61 0.17 6.09
C ARG A 92 19.26 1.53 5.53
N GLU A 93 18.62 2.35 6.34
CA GLU A 93 18.35 3.75 6.03
C GLU A 93 19.08 4.62 7.06
N LYS A 94 19.79 5.60 6.57
CA LYS A 94 20.40 6.61 7.43
C LYS A 94 19.32 7.55 7.95
N ARG A 95 19.41 7.88 9.24
CA ARG A 95 18.64 9.00 9.81
C ARG A 95 19.37 10.28 9.50
N ILE A 96 18.75 11.18 8.77
CA ILE A 96 19.29 12.49 8.44
C ILE A 96 18.37 13.58 9.00
N LYS A 97 18.95 14.75 9.24
CA LYS A 97 18.18 15.95 9.53
C LYS A 97 17.85 16.60 8.20
N ILE A 98 16.56 16.68 7.90
CA ILE A 98 16.05 17.30 6.69
C ILE A 98 15.91 18.80 6.96
N PRO A 99 16.50 19.68 6.12
CA PRO A 99 16.29 21.12 6.20
C PRO A 99 14.80 21.48 6.02
N GLU A 100 14.34 22.55 6.67
CA GLU A 100 12.93 22.98 6.62
C GLU A 100 12.47 23.37 5.21
N GLU A 101 13.40 23.87 4.39
CA GLU A 101 13.16 24.24 3.00
C GLU A 101 13.07 23.04 2.04
N THR A 102 13.41 21.83 2.50
CA THR A 102 13.41 20.64 1.65
C THR A 102 12.05 19.95 1.62
N ASN A 103 11.43 19.92 0.46
CA ASN A 103 10.18 19.21 0.21
C ASN A 103 10.46 17.78 -0.26
N ILE A 104 9.97 16.80 0.47
CA ILE A 104 10.12 15.38 0.11
C ILE A 104 8.77 14.79 -0.22
N LEU A 105 8.65 14.30 -1.45
CA LEU A 105 7.47 13.60 -1.93
C LEU A 105 7.79 12.12 -2.07
N THR A 106 7.14 11.27 -1.27
CA THR A 106 7.37 9.82 -1.29
C THR A 106 6.26 9.09 -2.01
N ILE A 107 6.62 8.26 -2.99
CA ILE A 107 5.74 7.30 -3.65
C ILE A 107 6.14 5.91 -3.15
N GLU A 108 5.20 5.23 -2.50
CA GLU A 108 5.43 3.91 -1.94
C GLU A 108 4.22 2.99 -2.14
N PRO A 109 4.44 1.67 -2.32
CA PRO A 109 3.35 0.73 -2.48
C PRO A 109 2.61 0.54 -1.16
N ARG A 110 1.28 0.53 -1.23
CA ARG A 110 0.39 0.24 -0.08
C ARG A 110 0.09 -1.25 0.07
N VAL A 111 0.64 -2.07 -0.80
CA VAL A 111 0.46 -3.52 -0.81
C VAL A 111 1.83 -4.20 -0.86
N ASP A 112 1.90 -5.40 -0.31
CA ASP A 112 3.12 -6.21 -0.36
C ASP A 112 3.49 -6.54 -1.81
N LEU A 113 4.70 -6.17 -2.21
CA LEU A 113 5.28 -6.49 -3.51
C LEU A 113 5.81 -7.93 -3.58
N GLY A 114 5.89 -8.61 -2.45
CA GLY A 114 6.42 -9.96 -2.29
C GLY A 114 7.96 -10.01 -2.27
N ASN A 115 8.52 -11.23 -2.36
CA ASN A 115 9.95 -11.43 -2.24
C ASN A 115 10.74 -10.73 -3.36
N ILE A 116 11.78 -9.97 -3.01
CA ILE A 116 12.61 -9.19 -3.94
C ILE A 116 13.44 -10.03 -4.89
N ILE A 117 13.75 -11.28 -4.52
CA ILE A 117 14.53 -12.23 -5.34
C ILE A 117 13.66 -13.17 -6.16
N ASP A 118 12.36 -12.97 -6.18
CA ASP A 118 11.43 -13.74 -7.01
C ASP A 118 11.22 -13.01 -8.35
N PHE A 119 11.95 -13.46 -9.36
CA PHE A 119 11.92 -12.91 -10.73
C PHE A 119 10.78 -13.48 -11.59
N ASN A 120 9.64 -13.76 -11.01
CA ASN A 120 8.48 -14.27 -11.73
C ASN A 120 7.86 -13.17 -12.61
N HIS A 121 7.67 -13.46 -13.90
CA HIS A 121 7.12 -12.51 -14.88
C HIS A 121 5.75 -11.95 -14.47
N LYS A 122 4.82 -12.81 -14.01
CA LYS A 122 3.48 -12.36 -13.59
C LYS A 122 3.55 -11.40 -12.41
N LYS A 123 4.44 -11.66 -11.46
CA LYS A 123 4.68 -10.79 -10.32
C LYS A 123 5.28 -9.45 -10.75
N SER A 124 6.27 -9.48 -11.64
CA SER A 124 6.89 -8.26 -12.17
C SER A 124 5.87 -7.36 -12.87
N VAL A 125 5.04 -7.93 -13.75
CA VAL A 125 3.95 -7.20 -14.42
C VAL A 125 2.93 -6.64 -13.43
N ARG A 126 2.57 -7.41 -12.39
CA ARG A 126 1.71 -6.93 -11.30
C ARG A 126 2.34 -5.73 -10.58
N ASN A 127 3.61 -5.84 -10.20
CA ASN A 127 4.31 -4.79 -9.45
C ASN A 127 4.50 -3.51 -10.29
N MET A 128 4.76 -3.64 -11.60
CA MET A 128 4.76 -2.51 -12.54
C MET A 128 3.40 -1.79 -12.57
N LYS A 129 2.28 -2.53 -12.62
CA LYS A 129 0.94 -1.94 -12.54
C LYS A 129 0.71 -1.22 -11.20
N ILE A 130 1.13 -1.81 -10.09
CA ILE A 130 1.04 -1.17 -8.78
C ILE A 130 1.78 0.16 -8.78
N GLY A 131 3.05 0.18 -9.18
CA GLY A 131 3.84 1.41 -9.24
C GLY A 131 3.23 2.49 -10.14
N TYR A 132 2.70 2.11 -11.31
CA TYR A 132 2.01 3.01 -12.23
C TYR A 132 0.78 3.67 -11.58
N TYR A 133 -0.07 2.88 -10.92
CA TYR A 133 -1.27 3.40 -10.28
C TYR A 133 -0.97 4.14 -8.96
N ASP A 134 0.07 3.75 -8.22
CA ASP A 134 0.51 4.49 -7.02
C ASP A 134 1.05 5.86 -7.39
N ALA A 135 1.79 5.98 -8.50
CA ALA A 135 2.19 7.28 -9.04
C ALA A 135 0.96 8.13 -9.44
N LYS A 136 -0.04 7.54 -10.11
CA LYS A 136 -1.31 8.22 -10.42
C LYS A 136 -2.07 8.65 -9.16
N ARG A 137 -2.08 7.80 -8.13
CA ARG A 137 -2.70 8.17 -6.83
C ARG A 137 -2.10 9.45 -6.29
N MET A 138 -0.78 9.56 -6.31
CA MET A 138 -0.08 10.76 -5.85
C MET A 138 -0.41 11.98 -6.72
N VAL A 139 -0.33 11.84 -8.04
CA VAL A 139 -0.55 12.97 -8.98
C VAL A 139 -1.99 13.48 -8.95
N TYR A 140 -2.96 12.58 -8.86
CA TYR A 140 -4.40 12.92 -8.89
C TYR A 140 -5.06 12.98 -7.51
N GLY A 141 -4.31 12.77 -6.43
CA GLY A 141 -4.85 12.78 -5.07
C GLY A 141 -5.85 11.65 -4.77
N LEU A 142 -5.76 10.51 -5.50
CA LEU A 142 -6.71 9.41 -5.39
C LEU A 142 -6.68 8.79 -3.99
N LYS A 143 -7.85 8.41 -3.51
CA LYS A 143 -8.07 7.75 -2.22
C LYS A 143 -8.06 6.22 -2.35
N GLY A 144 -8.32 5.54 -1.23
CA GLY A 144 -8.31 4.09 -1.12
C GLY A 144 -6.94 3.50 -0.78
N LYS A 145 -6.94 2.32 -0.17
CA LYS A 145 -5.74 1.53 0.18
C LYS A 145 -5.45 0.46 -0.87
N ILE A 146 -6.50 -0.14 -1.42
CA ILE A 146 -6.43 -1.27 -2.35
C ILE A 146 -6.83 -0.85 -3.77
N TYR A 147 -7.81 0.02 -3.87
CA TYR A 147 -8.33 0.59 -5.11
C TYR A 147 -7.84 2.02 -5.31
N TYR A 148 -8.02 2.57 -6.49
CA TYR A 148 -7.64 3.92 -6.86
C TYR A 148 -8.92 4.69 -7.12
N ILE A 149 -9.35 5.47 -6.10
CA ILE A 149 -10.67 6.09 -6.07
C ILE A 149 -10.52 7.59 -6.20
N GLU A 150 -11.10 8.15 -7.25
CA GLU A 150 -11.32 9.58 -7.39
C GLU A 150 -12.48 9.96 -6.48
N GLU A 151 -12.18 10.78 -5.50
CA GLU A 151 -13.08 11.12 -4.42
C GLU A 151 -13.05 12.63 -4.19
N ASN A 152 -14.24 13.25 -4.22
CA ASN A 152 -14.44 14.69 -4.10
C ASN A 152 -15.67 15.06 -3.26
N GLN A 153 -16.27 14.09 -2.55
CA GLN A 153 -17.48 14.28 -1.77
C GLN A 153 -17.19 14.72 -0.34
N GLU A 154 -18.12 15.45 0.24
CA GLU A 154 -18.08 15.88 1.63
C GLU A 154 -18.49 14.75 2.59
N GLU A 155 -18.11 14.86 3.86
CA GLU A 155 -18.40 13.89 4.92
C GLU A 155 -19.91 13.55 5.01
N CYS A 156 -20.79 14.55 4.86
CA CYS A 156 -22.22 14.37 4.92
C CYS A 156 -22.80 13.49 3.80
N TYR A 157 -22.13 13.44 2.64
CA TYR A 157 -22.49 12.53 1.55
C TYR A 157 -22.37 11.08 2.03
N TYR A 158 -21.25 10.72 2.63
CA TYR A 158 -20.97 9.35 3.08
C TYR A 158 -21.86 8.93 4.22
N LEU A 159 -22.16 9.83 5.17
CA LEU A 159 -23.16 9.55 6.20
C LEU A 159 -24.52 9.22 5.58
N LYS A 160 -24.97 10.00 4.58
CA LYS A 160 -26.22 9.71 3.88
C LYS A 160 -26.21 8.34 3.22
N GLN A 161 -25.14 7.98 2.53
CA GLN A 161 -25.02 6.67 1.90
C GLN A 161 -25.08 5.52 2.92
N LEU A 162 -24.48 5.70 4.11
CA LEU A 162 -24.48 4.69 5.17
C LEU A 162 -25.82 4.55 5.87
N VAL A 163 -26.66 5.59 5.92
CA VAL A 163 -27.94 5.55 6.62
C VAL A 163 -29.14 5.36 5.68
N GLN A 164 -29.02 5.72 4.40
CA GLN A 164 -30.07 5.55 3.38
C GLN A 164 -29.93 4.20 2.66
N ILE A 165 -29.95 3.12 3.44
CA ILE A 165 -29.87 1.75 2.92
C ILE A 165 -31.25 1.10 2.91
N PRO A 166 -31.48 0.07 2.04
CA PRO A 166 -32.71 -0.71 2.03
C PRO A 166 -33.02 -1.34 3.39
N GLU A 167 -34.31 -1.52 3.69
CA GLU A 167 -34.72 -2.14 4.96
C GLU A 167 -34.18 -3.58 5.10
N SER A 168 -34.14 -4.34 4.00
CA SER A 168 -33.53 -5.68 3.96
C SER A 168 -32.04 -5.66 4.35
N SER A 169 -31.29 -4.67 3.86
CA SER A 169 -29.88 -4.46 4.21
C SER A 169 -29.72 -4.10 5.68
N LEU A 170 -30.57 -3.22 6.19
CA LEU A 170 -30.57 -2.84 7.61
C LEU A 170 -30.90 -4.06 8.52
N GLU A 171 -31.85 -4.88 8.13
CA GLU A 171 -32.18 -6.12 8.86
C GLU A 171 -31.01 -7.09 8.87
N ARG A 172 -30.32 -7.23 7.76
CA ARG A 172 -29.11 -8.07 7.67
C ARG A 172 -27.99 -7.58 8.59
N LEU A 173 -27.73 -6.28 8.61
CA LEU A 173 -26.77 -5.64 9.51
C LEU A 173 -27.16 -5.83 10.98
N CYS A 174 -28.46 -5.65 11.34
CA CYS A 174 -28.95 -5.87 12.68
C CYS A 174 -28.77 -7.32 13.14
N ARG A 175 -29.05 -8.29 12.28
CA ARG A 175 -28.84 -9.72 12.59
C ARG A 175 -27.37 -10.05 12.83
N TRP A 176 -26.48 -9.51 12.00
CA TRP A 176 -25.03 -9.72 12.11
C TRP A 176 -24.48 -9.19 13.43
N HIS A 177 -24.91 -8.00 13.83
CA HIS A 177 -24.49 -7.36 15.07
C HIS A 177 -25.34 -7.80 16.28
N HIS A 178 -26.16 -8.88 16.14
CA HIS A 178 -27.01 -9.44 17.21
C HIS A 178 -27.98 -8.43 17.83
N PHE A 179 -28.40 -7.42 17.08
CA PHE A 179 -29.34 -6.42 17.55
C PHE A 179 -30.79 -6.96 17.53
N LYS A 180 -31.50 -6.86 18.68
CA LYS A 180 -32.87 -7.35 18.86
C LYS A 180 -33.87 -6.22 19.16
N GLY A 181 -33.61 -5.00 18.71
CA GLY A 181 -34.50 -3.87 18.93
C GLY A 181 -35.72 -3.83 18.01
N SER A 182 -36.68 -2.93 18.35
CA SER A 182 -37.83 -2.66 17.50
C SER A 182 -37.45 -1.94 16.20
N ALA A 183 -38.37 -1.92 15.21
CA ALA A 183 -38.18 -1.19 13.97
C ALA A 183 -37.83 0.30 14.20
N GLU A 184 -38.47 0.92 15.19
CA GLU A 184 -38.25 2.35 15.54
C GLU A 184 -36.86 2.64 16.07
N THR A 185 -36.19 1.64 16.71
CA THR A 185 -34.83 1.79 17.26
C THR A 185 -33.73 1.38 16.29
N ARG A 186 -34.06 0.80 15.12
CA ARG A 186 -33.07 0.29 14.16
C ARG A 186 -32.12 1.37 13.63
N TYR A 187 -32.65 2.54 13.24
CA TYR A 187 -31.82 3.63 12.75
C TYR A 187 -30.90 4.21 13.83
N ARG A 188 -31.37 4.31 15.07
CA ARG A 188 -30.52 4.68 16.20
C ARG A 188 -29.39 3.64 16.38
N SER A 189 -29.74 2.36 16.32
CA SER A 189 -28.78 1.28 16.45
C SER A 189 -27.77 1.27 15.27
N LEU A 190 -28.18 1.67 14.07
CA LEU A 190 -27.29 1.82 12.94
C LEU A 190 -26.13 2.76 13.28
N THR A 191 -26.41 3.94 13.80
CA THR A 191 -25.37 4.95 14.09
C THR A 191 -24.60 4.67 15.38
N GLU A 192 -25.26 4.14 16.43
CA GLU A 192 -24.63 3.95 17.75
C GLU A 192 -23.93 2.60 17.92
N LEU A 193 -24.30 1.56 17.17
CA LEU A 193 -23.78 0.21 17.34
C LEU A 193 -23.21 -0.39 16.04
N ILE A 194 -23.98 -0.33 14.95
CA ILE A 194 -23.62 -1.03 13.71
C ILE A 194 -22.45 -0.36 13.01
N LEU A 195 -22.49 0.97 12.78
CA LEU A 195 -21.39 1.67 12.13
C LEU A 195 -20.09 1.60 12.97
N PRO A 196 -20.10 1.81 14.30
CA PRO A 196 -18.91 1.57 15.12
C PRO A 196 -18.42 0.13 15.11
N GLY A 197 -19.32 -0.85 15.15
CA GLY A 197 -18.99 -2.27 15.05
C GLY A 197 -18.33 -2.62 13.70
N THR A 198 -18.86 -2.07 12.62
CA THR A 198 -18.29 -2.23 11.27
C THR A 198 -16.92 -1.56 11.16
N ALA A 199 -16.73 -0.39 11.76
CA ALA A 199 -15.42 0.27 11.80
C ALA A 199 -14.37 -0.58 12.51
N LEU A 200 -14.75 -1.23 13.59
CA LEU A 200 -13.90 -2.17 14.32
C LEU A 200 -13.57 -3.41 13.48
N GLU A 201 -14.56 -4.01 12.80
CA GLU A 201 -14.39 -5.15 11.89
C GLU A 201 -13.40 -4.81 10.76
N LEU A 202 -13.51 -3.62 10.19
CA LEU A 202 -12.63 -3.10 9.14
C LEU A 202 -11.28 -2.56 9.67
N LYS A 203 -11.03 -2.65 10.99
CA LYS A 203 -9.78 -2.23 11.65
C LYS A 203 -9.44 -0.76 11.41
N LEU A 204 -10.44 0.10 11.47
CA LEU A 204 -10.24 1.53 11.42
C LEU A 204 -9.67 2.06 12.75
N SER A 205 -9.10 3.26 12.72
CA SER A 205 -8.62 3.95 13.92
C SER A 205 -9.79 4.27 14.87
N ARG A 206 -9.51 4.65 16.12
CA ARG A 206 -10.58 5.07 17.04
C ARG A 206 -11.25 6.38 16.62
N GLU A 207 -10.54 7.20 15.87
CA GLU A 207 -10.99 8.53 15.39
C GLU A 207 -11.46 8.47 13.93
N TRP A 208 -12.07 7.34 13.53
CA TRP A 208 -12.63 7.20 12.18
C TRP A 208 -13.76 8.19 11.92
N ASN A 209 -13.91 8.60 10.68
CA ASN A 209 -15.05 9.36 10.19
C ASN A 209 -15.90 8.54 9.20
N TYR A 210 -17.08 9.04 8.83
CA TYR A 210 -18.00 8.30 7.95
C TYR A 210 -17.44 8.07 6.55
N LYS A 211 -16.64 9.00 6.05
CA LYS A 211 -15.93 8.87 4.78
C LYS A 211 -14.94 7.71 4.81
N GLU A 212 -14.12 7.64 5.85
CA GLU A 212 -13.16 6.54 6.03
C GLU A 212 -13.86 5.19 6.16
N LEU A 213 -14.96 5.14 6.91
CA LEU A 213 -15.75 3.93 7.09
C LEU A 213 -16.35 3.47 5.75
N TYR A 214 -16.99 4.39 5.02
CA TYR A 214 -17.62 4.08 3.74
C TYR A 214 -16.60 3.58 2.72
N LEU A 215 -15.49 4.30 2.56
CA LEU A 215 -14.44 3.91 1.63
C LEU A 215 -13.79 2.58 2.00
N ALA A 216 -13.58 2.31 3.29
CA ALA A 216 -13.05 1.03 3.74
C ALA A 216 -14.02 -0.13 3.46
N ALA A 217 -15.32 0.06 3.73
CA ALA A 217 -16.35 -0.92 3.42
C ALA A 217 -16.47 -1.15 1.89
N LEU A 218 -16.41 -0.06 1.11
CA LEU A 218 -16.45 -0.10 -0.36
C LEU A 218 -15.30 -0.93 -0.91
N GLU A 219 -14.07 -0.66 -0.49
CA GLU A 219 -12.88 -1.40 -0.94
C GLU A 219 -12.91 -2.87 -0.49
N ALA A 220 -13.34 -3.13 0.73
CA ALA A 220 -13.46 -4.50 1.25
C ALA A 220 -14.49 -5.30 0.45
N THR A 221 -15.65 -4.70 0.15
CA THR A 221 -16.71 -5.33 -0.66
C THR A 221 -16.24 -5.54 -2.11
N ALA A 222 -15.62 -4.54 -2.73
CA ALA A 222 -15.06 -4.67 -4.07
C ALA A 222 -14.03 -5.81 -4.17
N LYS A 223 -13.21 -5.98 -3.14
CA LYS A 223 -12.24 -7.08 -3.05
C LYS A 223 -12.92 -8.44 -2.95
N LEU A 224 -13.96 -8.56 -2.12
CA LEU A 224 -14.76 -9.80 -1.99
C LEU A 224 -15.47 -10.14 -3.32
N CYS A 225 -16.03 -9.16 -4.00
CA CYS A 225 -16.65 -9.29 -5.31
C CYS A 225 -15.64 -9.45 -6.47
N ARG A 226 -14.34 -9.49 -6.19
CA ARG A 226 -13.26 -9.64 -7.18
C ARG A 226 -13.32 -8.58 -8.29
N VAL A 227 -13.68 -7.35 -7.95
CA VAL A 227 -13.60 -6.21 -8.87
C VAL A 227 -12.14 -5.96 -9.25
N SER A 228 -11.88 -5.55 -10.49
CA SER A 228 -10.51 -5.26 -10.97
C SER A 228 -9.88 -4.13 -10.17
N LYS A 229 -8.60 -4.29 -9.77
CA LYS A 229 -7.89 -3.29 -8.95
C LYS A 229 -7.16 -2.23 -9.78
N TYR A 230 -6.77 -2.57 -10.99
CA TYR A 230 -5.90 -1.72 -11.81
C TYR A 230 -6.71 -0.85 -12.76
N GLN A 231 -7.48 0.05 -12.15
CA GLN A 231 -8.33 1.04 -12.80
C GLN A 231 -8.61 2.17 -11.83
N ILE A 232 -8.80 3.39 -12.32
CA ILE A 232 -9.29 4.52 -11.51
C ILE A 232 -10.81 4.45 -11.54
N TYR A 233 -11.42 4.54 -10.39
CA TYR A 233 -12.87 4.55 -10.19
C TYR A 233 -13.31 5.86 -9.56
N THR A 234 -14.49 6.34 -9.91
CA THR A 234 -15.25 7.21 -9.01
C THR A 234 -15.88 6.37 -7.91
N VAL A 235 -16.35 7.00 -6.84
CA VAL A 235 -17.06 6.28 -5.77
C VAL A 235 -18.27 5.54 -6.33
N GLU A 236 -19.09 6.23 -7.11
CA GLU A 236 -20.30 5.69 -7.74
C GLU A 236 -19.98 4.55 -8.72
N GLY A 237 -18.96 4.73 -9.58
CA GLY A 237 -18.56 3.72 -10.55
C GLY A 237 -18.03 2.43 -9.89
N LEU A 238 -17.40 2.54 -8.70
CA LEU A 238 -16.99 1.35 -7.95
C LEU A 238 -18.19 0.66 -7.29
N VAL A 239 -19.18 1.43 -6.78
CA VAL A 239 -20.45 0.91 -6.27
C VAL A 239 -21.20 0.14 -7.36
N GLU A 240 -21.36 0.72 -8.56
CA GLU A 240 -22.00 0.06 -9.71
C GLU A 240 -21.34 -1.29 -10.03
N LYS A 241 -19.99 -1.32 -10.04
CA LYS A 241 -19.26 -2.58 -10.29
C LYS A 241 -19.46 -3.63 -9.20
N ILE A 242 -19.62 -3.21 -7.96
CA ILE A 242 -19.96 -4.10 -6.85
C ILE A 242 -21.37 -4.64 -7.06
N GLN A 243 -22.35 -3.79 -7.32
CA GLN A 243 -23.75 -4.17 -7.54
C GLN A 243 -23.89 -5.15 -8.69
N GLU A 244 -23.28 -4.88 -9.86
CA GLU A 244 -23.25 -5.83 -10.97
C GLU A 244 -22.73 -7.23 -10.57
N LYS A 245 -21.82 -7.32 -9.61
CA LYS A 245 -21.25 -8.58 -9.12
C LYS A 245 -22.16 -9.25 -8.09
N LEU A 246 -22.73 -8.48 -7.17
CA LEU A 246 -23.66 -8.98 -6.16
C LEU A 246 -24.93 -9.51 -6.81
N ASP A 247 -25.48 -8.82 -7.81
CA ASP A 247 -26.70 -9.24 -8.52
C ASP A 247 -26.52 -10.55 -9.28
N ARG A 248 -25.30 -10.82 -9.77
CA ARG A 248 -24.96 -12.10 -10.44
C ARG A 248 -24.59 -13.22 -9.47
N MET A 249 -24.44 -12.91 -8.19
CA MET A 249 -24.02 -13.87 -7.16
C MET A 249 -25.27 -14.63 -6.66
N PRO A 250 -25.21 -15.97 -6.52
CA PRO A 250 -26.28 -16.73 -5.89
C PRO A 250 -26.58 -16.23 -4.47
N GLN A 251 -27.85 -16.24 -4.08
CA GLN A 251 -28.27 -15.73 -2.77
C GLN A 251 -27.55 -16.41 -1.60
N GLU A 252 -27.34 -17.72 -1.67
CA GLU A 252 -26.61 -18.48 -0.65
C GLU A 252 -25.15 -18.03 -0.46
N GLU A 253 -24.49 -17.57 -1.53
CA GLU A 253 -23.14 -17.03 -1.46
C GLU A 253 -23.17 -15.60 -0.92
N ARG A 254 -24.15 -14.80 -1.33
CA ARG A 254 -24.33 -13.42 -0.88
C ARG A 254 -24.56 -13.36 0.63
N GLU A 255 -25.38 -14.25 1.17
CA GLU A 255 -25.65 -14.33 2.62
C GLU A 255 -24.43 -14.69 3.47
N LYS A 256 -23.44 -15.37 2.89
CA LYS A 256 -22.17 -15.70 3.56
C LYS A 256 -21.17 -14.55 3.60
N LEU A 257 -21.41 -13.48 2.83
CA LEU A 257 -20.52 -12.31 2.84
C LEU A 257 -20.65 -11.55 4.16
N PRO A 258 -19.60 -10.86 4.61
CA PRO A 258 -19.66 -9.96 5.77
C PRO A 258 -20.80 -8.95 5.64
N ALA A 259 -21.42 -8.59 6.75
CA ALA A 259 -22.62 -7.76 6.74
C ALA A 259 -22.41 -6.36 6.17
N PHE A 260 -21.21 -5.79 6.25
CA PHE A 260 -20.92 -4.49 5.65
C PHE A 260 -21.10 -4.45 4.12
N THR A 261 -21.17 -5.61 3.44
CA THR A 261 -21.50 -5.66 2.01
C THR A 261 -22.93 -5.18 1.73
N ALA A 262 -23.82 -5.26 2.74
CA ALA A 262 -25.21 -4.81 2.66
C ALA A 262 -25.36 -3.30 2.41
N PHE A 263 -24.33 -2.49 2.71
CA PHE A 263 -24.32 -1.07 2.35
C PHE A 263 -24.36 -0.80 0.84
N PHE A 264 -24.04 -1.80 0.02
CA PHE A 264 -23.92 -1.67 -1.43
C PHE A 264 -24.90 -2.57 -2.20
N GLU A 265 -25.85 -3.19 -1.50
CA GLU A 265 -26.92 -3.96 -2.14
C GLU A 265 -27.95 -3.02 -2.77
N THR A 266 -28.47 -3.42 -3.93
CA THR A 266 -29.58 -2.70 -4.60
C THR A 266 -30.88 -2.92 -3.87
N CYS A 267 -31.78 -1.93 -3.89
CA CYS A 267 -33.18 -2.17 -3.53
C CYS A 267 -33.74 -3.20 -4.50
N GLU A 268 -34.24 -4.33 -4.00
CA GLU A 268 -35.14 -5.18 -4.78
C GLU A 268 -36.38 -4.35 -5.08
N VAL A 269 -36.61 -4.06 -6.38
CA VAL A 269 -37.80 -3.38 -6.87
C VAL A 269 -38.96 -4.38 -6.93
#